data_1c5511ec49fb8c0c13985986dba0fe41
#
_entry.id   1c5511ec49fb8c0c13985986dba0fe41
#
_cell.length_a   1.000
_cell.length_b   1.000
_cell.length_c   1.000
_cell.angle_alpha   90.00
_cell.angle_beta   90.00
_cell.angle_gamma   90.00
#
_symmetry.space_group_name_H-M   'P 1'
#
loop_
_entity.id
_entity.type
_entity.pdbx_description
1 polymer ?
#
loop_
_entity_poly.entity_id
_entity_poly.type
_entity_poly.pdbx_seq_one_letter_code
_entity_poly.pdbx_strand_id
1 'polypeptide(L)'
;VPVMNLVKWCILKIYAGRSQVLLKSRGIQSPVFFGIFFTCEMKWEVVKTLLPAYQSYAGRKASELELMFHPGNLTAAYELLDARNKELADFYMSDNRFYEAECLKLLGVNSKDT
;
A
#
# COMPACT_ATOMS: atom_id res chain seq x y z
N VAL A 1 9.10 -9.28 -6.58
CA VAL A 1 7.84 -9.36 -5.78
C VAL A 1 7.89 -10.60 -4.90
N PRO A 2 7.75 -10.46 -3.58
CA PRO A 2 7.71 -11.62 -2.69
C PRO A 2 6.54 -12.55 -3.04
N VAL A 3 6.81 -13.86 -3.06
CA VAL A 3 5.78 -14.89 -3.39
C VAL A 3 4.55 -14.77 -2.49
N MET A 4 4.76 -14.46 -1.21
CA MET A 4 3.66 -14.28 -0.25
C MET A 4 2.74 -13.10 -0.63
N ASN A 5 3.28 -12.03 -1.18
CA ASN A 5 2.48 -10.90 -1.66
C ASN A 5 1.63 -11.28 -2.88
N LEU A 6 2.16 -12.12 -3.75
CA LEU A 6 1.40 -12.67 -4.88
C LEU A 6 0.25 -13.55 -4.40
N VAL A 7 0.48 -14.43 -3.42
CA VAL A 7 -0.56 -15.26 -2.82
C VAL A 7 -1.65 -14.41 -2.17
N LYS A 8 -1.28 -13.42 -1.38
CA LYS A 8 -2.23 -12.45 -0.78
C LYS A 8 -3.08 -11.75 -1.85
N TRP A 9 -2.44 -11.30 -2.92
CA TRP A 9 -3.15 -10.65 -4.03
C TRP A 9 -4.16 -11.59 -4.69
N CYS A 10 -3.77 -12.84 -4.96
CA CYS A 10 -4.69 -13.83 -5.56
C CYS A 10 -5.92 -14.08 -4.68
N ILE A 11 -5.71 -14.26 -3.37
CA ILE A 11 -6.80 -14.45 -2.40
C ILE A 11 -7.72 -13.23 -2.38
N LEU A 12 -7.16 -12.04 -2.26
CA LEU A 12 -7.93 -10.79 -2.24
C LEU A 12 -8.67 -10.57 -3.55
N LYS A 13 -8.08 -10.94 -4.69
CA LYS A 13 -8.74 -10.84 -6.00
C LYS A 13 -9.97 -11.74 -6.12
N ILE A 14 -9.90 -12.95 -5.57
CA ILE A 14 -11.04 -13.88 -5.54
C ILE A 14 -12.18 -13.30 -4.69
N TYR A 15 -11.89 -12.83 -3.48
CA TYR A 15 -12.89 -12.22 -2.62
C TYR A 15 -13.42 -10.89 -3.18
N ALA A 16 -12.54 -10.06 -3.73
CA ALA A 16 -12.93 -8.80 -4.35
C ALA A 16 -13.84 -9.01 -5.55
N GLY A 17 -13.63 -10.05 -6.37
CA GLY A 17 -14.49 -10.38 -7.49
C GLY A 17 -15.94 -10.67 -7.07
N ARG A 18 -16.12 -11.37 -5.96
CA ARG A 18 -17.45 -11.62 -5.39
C ARG A 18 -18.09 -10.36 -4.81
N SER A 19 -17.30 -9.56 -4.12
CA SER A 19 -17.76 -8.29 -3.51
C SER A 19 -18.09 -7.24 -4.56
N GLN A 20 -17.34 -7.18 -5.66
CA GLN A 20 -17.57 -6.20 -6.73
C GLN A 20 -18.94 -6.36 -7.41
N VAL A 21 -19.42 -7.59 -7.58
CA VAL A 21 -20.77 -7.83 -8.13
C VAL A 21 -21.82 -7.21 -7.23
N LEU A 22 -21.69 -7.39 -5.91
CA LEU A 22 -22.60 -6.83 -4.93
C LEU A 22 -22.51 -5.29 -4.87
N LEU A 23 -21.29 -4.75 -4.89
CA LEU A 23 -21.05 -3.31 -4.87
C LEU A 23 -21.62 -2.62 -6.11
N LYS A 24 -21.40 -3.20 -7.30
CA LYS A 24 -21.97 -2.69 -8.56
C LYS A 24 -23.50 -2.69 -8.55
N SER A 25 -24.12 -3.73 -8.00
CA SER A 25 -25.57 -3.80 -7.89
C SER A 25 -26.16 -2.71 -7.00
N ARG A 26 -25.35 -2.13 -6.11
CA ARG A 26 -25.72 -1.03 -5.19
C ARG A 26 -25.19 0.34 -5.63
N GLY A 27 -24.59 0.44 -6.82
CA GLY A 27 -24.02 1.69 -7.32
C GLY A 27 -22.78 2.18 -6.58
N ILE A 28 -22.10 1.29 -5.84
CA ILE A 28 -20.87 1.62 -5.10
C ILE A 28 -19.66 1.30 -5.97
N GLN A 29 -18.81 2.30 -6.20
CA GLN A 29 -17.58 2.16 -6.96
C GLN A 29 -16.40 1.91 -6.01
N SER A 30 -15.59 0.90 -6.32
CA SER A 30 -14.37 0.58 -5.59
C SER A 30 -13.17 1.29 -6.23
N PRO A 31 -12.26 1.90 -5.44
CA PRO A 31 -11.04 2.50 -5.97
C PRO A 31 -10.10 1.44 -6.55
N VAL A 32 -9.20 1.88 -7.43
CA VAL A 32 -8.05 1.09 -7.88
C VAL A 32 -7.01 1.12 -6.77
N PHE A 33 -6.54 -0.03 -6.35
CA PHE A 33 -5.63 -0.17 -5.23
C PHE A 33 -4.20 -0.45 -5.69
N PHE A 34 -3.25 0.36 -5.24
CA PHE A 34 -1.83 0.19 -5.49
C PHE A 34 -1.06 0.05 -4.18
N GLY A 35 -0.33 -1.05 -4.02
CA GLY A 35 0.53 -1.26 -2.85
C GLY A 35 0.62 -2.71 -2.37
N ILE A 36 -0.31 -3.59 -2.71
CA ILE A 36 -0.31 -4.98 -2.23
C ILE A 36 0.94 -5.75 -2.64
N PHE A 37 1.34 -5.65 -3.91
CA PHE A 37 2.54 -6.36 -4.39
C PHE A 37 3.83 -5.86 -3.74
N PHE A 38 3.84 -4.62 -3.33
CA PHE A 38 4.98 -3.91 -2.76
C PHE A 38 4.75 -3.56 -1.29
N THR A 39 3.97 -4.38 -0.58
CA THR A 39 3.73 -4.18 0.85
C THR A 39 5.06 -4.05 1.59
N CYS A 40 5.24 -2.94 2.30
CA CYS A 40 6.47 -2.55 3.00
C CYS A 40 7.66 -2.21 2.08
N GLU A 41 7.45 -2.06 0.79
CA GLU A 41 8.47 -1.71 -0.20
C GLU A 41 8.03 -0.60 -1.16
N MET A 42 7.11 0.26 -0.73
CA MET A 42 6.61 1.40 -1.51
C MET A 42 7.64 2.54 -1.52
N LYS A 43 8.79 2.29 -2.13
CA LYS A 43 9.88 3.24 -2.30
C LYS A 43 9.65 4.13 -3.52
N TRP A 44 10.34 5.27 -3.54
CA TRP A 44 10.19 6.24 -4.63
C TRP A 44 10.42 5.65 -6.02
N GLU A 45 11.45 4.80 -6.20
CA GLU A 45 11.75 4.17 -7.49
C GLU A 45 10.60 3.30 -8.00
N VAL A 46 9.96 2.54 -7.10
CA VAL A 46 8.81 1.70 -7.44
C VAL A 46 7.61 2.57 -7.78
N VAL A 47 7.27 3.52 -6.91
CA VAL A 47 6.11 4.39 -7.09
C VAL A 47 6.25 5.25 -8.34
N LYS A 48 7.39 5.91 -8.53
CA LYS A 48 7.69 6.71 -9.71
C LYS A 48 7.52 5.95 -11.02
N THR A 49 7.94 4.68 -11.05
CA THR A 49 7.89 3.84 -12.24
C THR A 49 6.48 3.35 -12.54
N LEU A 50 5.72 2.95 -11.52
CA LEU A 50 4.44 2.27 -11.69
C LEU A 50 3.22 3.19 -11.57
N LEU A 51 3.35 4.31 -10.86
CA LEU A 51 2.24 5.23 -10.63
C LEU A 51 1.55 5.70 -11.91
N PRO A 52 2.27 6.08 -12.99
CA PRO A 52 1.61 6.50 -14.23
C PRO A 52 0.72 5.42 -14.85
N ALA A 53 1.13 4.15 -14.77
CA ALA A 53 0.34 3.02 -15.28
C ALA A 53 -0.94 2.82 -14.46
N TYR A 54 -0.85 2.91 -13.13
CA TYR A 54 -2.01 2.82 -12.24
C TYR A 54 -2.96 4.01 -12.40
N GLN A 55 -2.44 5.22 -12.56
CA GLN A 55 -3.24 6.41 -12.83
C GLN A 55 -4.00 6.29 -14.15
N SER A 56 -3.34 5.82 -15.21
CA SER A 56 -3.97 5.58 -16.50
C SER A 56 -5.07 4.52 -16.41
N TYR A 57 -4.83 3.44 -15.67
CA TYR A 57 -5.82 2.38 -15.45
C TYR A 57 -7.03 2.88 -14.65
N ALA A 58 -6.80 3.62 -13.58
CA ALA A 58 -7.87 4.23 -12.79
C ALA A 58 -8.69 5.23 -13.62
N GLY A 59 -8.02 6.05 -14.43
CA GLY A 59 -8.68 6.99 -15.33
C GLY A 59 -9.58 6.31 -16.36
N ARG A 60 -9.15 5.19 -16.95
CA ARG A 60 -9.99 4.42 -17.88
C ARG A 60 -11.23 3.83 -17.21
N LYS A 61 -11.16 3.54 -15.92
CA LYS A 61 -12.30 3.05 -15.12
C LYS A 61 -13.13 4.16 -14.50
N ALA A 62 -12.76 5.41 -14.69
CA ALA A 62 -13.33 6.56 -13.99
C ALA A 62 -13.37 6.34 -12.47
N SER A 63 -12.30 5.78 -11.92
CA SER A 63 -12.17 5.38 -10.51
C SER A 63 -11.04 6.15 -9.84
N GLU A 64 -11.13 6.29 -8.53
CA GLU A 64 -10.05 6.82 -7.71
C GLU A 64 -8.90 5.81 -7.61
N LEU A 65 -7.69 6.32 -7.34
CA LEU A 65 -6.52 5.51 -7.07
C LEU A 65 -6.14 5.63 -5.60
N GLU A 66 -6.11 4.51 -4.91
CA GLU A 66 -5.70 4.42 -3.52
C GLU A 66 -4.29 3.82 -3.43
N LEU A 67 -3.39 4.51 -2.70
CA LEU A 67 -2.03 4.05 -2.46
C LEU A 67 -1.85 3.68 -0.99
N MET A 68 -1.28 2.50 -0.73
CA MET A 68 -1.02 2.04 0.63
C MET A 68 0.45 2.19 0.98
N PHE A 69 0.72 2.90 2.08
CA PHE A 69 2.05 3.08 2.65
C PHE A 69 2.07 2.69 4.14
N HIS A 70 3.25 2.32 4.62
CA HIS A 70 3.51 2.00 6.02
C HIS A 70 4.63 2.88 6.58
N PRO A 71 4.48 4.20 6.55
CA PRO A 71 5.54 5.10 6.99
C PRO A 71 5.81 4.95 8.48
N GLY A 72 7.02 5.22 8.90
CA GLY A 72 7.37 5.17 10.30
C GLY A 72 8.72 5.80 10.60
N ASN A 73 8.90 6.13 11.88
CA ASN A 73 10.15 6.61 12.43
C ASN A 73 10.74 5.53 13.34
N LEU A 74 11.96 5.10 13.03
CA LEU A 74 12.65 4.02 13.75
C LEU A 74 12.91 4.36 15.22
N THR A 75 13.10 5.64 15.56
CA THR A 75 13.46 6.06 16.92
C THR A 75 12.32 5.94 17.93
N ALA A 76 11.07 6.03 17.48
CA ALA A 76 9.90 5.97 18.37
C ALA A 76 9.34 4.56 18.57
N ALA A 77 9.68 3.62 17.69
CA ALA A 77 9.10 2.27 17.71
C ALA A 77 9.85 1.29 18.63
N TYR A 78 11.11 1.58 18.95
CA TYR A 78 12.01 0.65 19.64
C TYR A 78 11.50 0.22 21.04
N GLU A 79 10.89 1.13 21.77
CA GLU A 79 10.42 0.88 23.14
C GLU A 79 9.10 0.10 23.21
N LEU A 80 8.39 0.00 22.08
CA LEU A 80 7.05 -0.60 22.00
C LEU A 80 7.05 -2.01 21.42
N LEU A 81 8.21 -2.53 20.98
CA LEU A 81 8.29 -3.81 20.31
C LEU A 81 8.26 -4.98 21.30
N ASP A 82 7.27 -5.83 21.15
CA ASP A 82 7.23 -7.12 21.86
C ASP A 82 8.27 -8.08 21.22
N ALA A 83 9.31 -8.41 21.97
CA ALA A 83 10.38 -9.32 21.54
C ALA A 83 9.90 -10.74 21.16
N ARG A 84 8.65 -11.10 21.48
CA ARG A 84 8.05 -12.40 21.15
C ARG A 84 7.65 -12.56 19.69
N ASN A 85 7.49 -11.46 18.96
CA ASN A 85 7.14 -11.48 17.53
C ASN A 85 8.26 -10.84 16.70
N LYS A 86 9.26 -11.67 16.34
CA LYS A 86 10.42 -11.22 15.59
C LYS A 86 10.07 -10.67 14.20
N GLU A 87 9.15 -11.29 13.49
CA GLU A 87 8.75 -10.85 12.14
C GLU A 87 8.13 -9.45 12.19
N LEU A 88 7.27 -9.22 13.16
CA LEU A 88 6.66 -7.92 13.37
C LEU A 88 7.69 -6.87 13.80
N ALA A 89 8.62 -7.26 14.69
CA ALA A 89 9.71 -6.39 15.11
C ALA A 89 10.63 -6.03 13.94
N ASP A 90 11.03 -6.99 13.12
CA ASP A 90 11.86 -6.78 11.94
C ASP A 90 11.17 -5.83 10.94
N PHE A 91 9.86 -5.96 10.76
CA PHE A 91 9.07 -5.05 9.94
C PHE A 91 9.08 -3.62 10.51
N TYR A 92 8.76 -3.45 11.79
CA TYR A 92 8.73 -2.13 12.44
C TYR A 92 10.09 -1.45 12.51
N MET A 93 11.19 -2.22 12.52
CA MET A 93 12.57 -1.74 12.51
C MET A 93 13.17 -1.66 11.10
N SER A 94 12.41 -1.97 10.06
CA SER A 94 12.88 -1.92 8.68
C SER A 94 13.10 -0.49 8.21
N ASP A 95 14.21 -0.25 7.53
CA ASP A 95 14.50 1.00 6.83
C ASP A 95 13.46 1.33 5.74
N ASN A 96 12.74 0.32 5.25
CA ASN A 96 11.68 0.52 4.26
C ASN A 96 10.60 1.48 4.75
N ARG A 97 10.29 1.50 6.03
CA ARG A 97 9.32 2.45 6.60
C ARG A 97 9.78 3.90 6.48
N PHE A 98 11.09 4.12 6.63
CA PHE A 98 11.69 5.43 6.38
C PHE A 98 11.63 5.80 4.90
N TYR A 99 11.98 4.88 4.00
CA TYR A 99 11.89 5.11 2.55
C TYR A 99 10.47 5.36 2.07
N GLU A 100 9.49 4.71 2.66
CA GLU A 100 8.08 4.98 2.38
C GLU A 100 7.66 6.37 2.86
N ALA A 101 8.13 6.82 4.00
CA ALA A 101 7.90 8.19 4.49
C ALA A 101 8.52 9.23 3.56
N GLU A 102 9.73 9.00 3.06
CA GLU A 102 10.37 9.88 2.08
C GLU A 102 9.61 9.89 0.74
N CYS A 103 9.09 8.74 0.31
CA CYS A 103 8.26 8.66 -0.88
C CYS A 103 7.01 9.54 -0.76
N LEU A 104 6.33 9.52 0.37
CA LEU A 104 5.16 10.37 0.63
C LEU A 104 5.51 11.86 0.55
N LYS A 105 6.66 12.28 1.06
CA LYS A 105 7.14 13.66 0.93
C LYS A 105 7.35 14.04 -0.54
N LEU A 106 7.96 13.16 -1.33
CA LEU A 106 8.19 13.38 -2.75
C LEU A 106 6.89 13.44 -3.56
N LEU A 107 5.86 12.73 -3.13
CA LEU A 107 4.52 12.83 -3.72
C LEU A 107 3.78 14.13 -3.33
N GLY A 108 4.35 14.94 -2.45
CA GLY A 108 3.75 16.21 -2.01
C GLY A 108 2.65 16.04 -0.97
N VAL A 109 2.56 14.88 -0.33
CA VAL A 109 1.62 14.66 0.77
C VAL A 109 2.14 15.35 2.02
N ASN A 110 1.47 16.42 2.45
CA ASN A 110 1.76 17.12 3.68
C ASN A 110 0.92 16.58 4.82
N SER A 111 1.52 16.41 6.00
CA SER A 111 0.82 15.95 7.21
C SER A 111 -0.26 16.91 7.73
N LYS A 112 -0.43 18.06 7.07
CA LYS A 112 -1.46 19.05 7.39
C LYS A 112 -2.79 18.81 6.67
N ASP A 113 -2.81 17.90 5.70
CA ASP A 113 -3.98 17.60 4.87
C ASP A 113 -4.73 16.34 5.33
N THR A 114 -4.35 15.81 6.48
CA THR A 114 -5.00 14.67 7.14
C THR A 114 -5.79 15.09 8.36
#